data_ff1a9c89b325f6b5e8e1c7a5b0be9c41
#
_entry.id   ff1a9c89b325f6b5e8e1c7a5b0be9c41
#
_cell.length_a   1.000
_cell.length_b   1.000
_cell.length_c   1.000
_cell.angle_alpha   90.00
_cell.angle_beta   90.00
_cell.angle_gamma   90.00
#
_symmetry.space_group_name_H-M   'P 1'
#
loop_
_entity.id
_entity.type
_entity.pdbx_description
1 polymer ?
#
loop_
_entity_poly.entity_id
_entity_poly.type
_entity_poly.pdbx_seq_one_letter_code
_entity_poly.pdbx_strand_id
1 'polypeptide(L)'
;MYNSISMPEFEQKWKKEKLSLVDVREVNEWENGHVDGAVHVPLSDLSAARDKLDKSQEYYVMCHSGARSAMACQELSKEGYKVTNVMGGISAWRGEVV
;
A
#
# COMPACT_ATOMS: atom_id res chain seq x y z
N MET A 1 -1.55 -14.81 -5.47
CA MET A 1 -1.56 -13.96 -6.67
C MET A 1 -2.04 -12.57 -6.34
N TYR A 2 -1.43 -11.56 -6.92
CA TYR A 2 -1.84 -10.19 -6.70
C TYR A 2 -1.79 -9.43 -8.03
N ASN A 3 -2.51 -8.30 -8.06
CA ASN A 3 -2.54 -7.43 -9.23
C ASN A 3 -1.60 -6.24 -9.04
N SER A 4 -1.36 -5.50 -10.12
CA SER A 4 -0.57 -4.28 -10.07
C SER A 4 -1.32 -3.17 -10.77
N ILE A 5 -1.09 -1.94 -10.34
CA ILE A 5 -1.69 -0.75 -10.94
C ILE A 5 -0.60 0.32 -11.06
N SER A 6 -0.65 1.11 -12.11
CA SER A 6 0.29 2.23 -12.26
C SER A 6 -0.10 3.36 -11.34
N MET A 7 0.85 4.24 -11.02
CA MET A 7 0.54 5.41 -10.19
C MET A 7 -0.50 6.32 -10.85
N PRO A 8 -0.42 6.66 -12.15
CA PRO A 8 -1.47 7.48 -12.77
C PRO A 8 -2.86 6.87 -12.66
N GLU A 9 -2.99 5.56 -12.85
CA GLU A 9 -4.29 4.90 -12.70
C GLU A 9 -4.74 4.92 -11.25
N PHE A 10 -3.83 4.67 -10.30
CA PHE A 10 -4.17 4.70 -8.89
C PHE A 10 -4.65 6.10 -8.48
N GLU A 11 -3.96 7.15 -8.92
CA GLU A 11 -4.34 8.52 -8.60
C GLU A 11 -5.74 8.86 -9.12
N GLN A 12 -6.09 8.36 -10.31
CA GLN A 12 -7.43 8.58 -10.84
C GLN A 12 -8.49 7.90 -9.99
N LYS A 13 -8.24 6.67 -9.58
CA LYS A 13 -9.17 5.95 -8.68
C LYS A 13 -9.26 6.61 -7.32
N TRP A 14 -8.15 7.05 -6.77
CA TRP A 14 -8.09 7.69 -5.46
C TRP A 14 -8.98 8.94 -5.40
N LYS A 15 -9.04 9.69 -6.51
CA LYS A 15 -9.87 10.90 -6.59
C LYS A 15 -11.37 10.59 -6.65
N LYS A 16 -11.74 9.43 -7.20
CA LYS A 16 -13.13 9.11 -7.49
C LYS A 16 -13.77 8.14 -6.51
N GLU A 17 -12.96 7.31 -5.87
CA GLU A 17 -13.43 6.22 -5.03
C GLU A 17 -12.75 6.30 -3.67
N LYS A 18 -13.42 5.75 -2.67
CA LYS A 18 -12.81 5.60 -1.35
C LYS A 18 -12.04 4.29 -1.33
N LEU A 19 -10.73 4.38 -1.45
CA LEU A 19 -9.86 3.21 -1.51
C LEU A 19 -9.12 3.02 -0.18
N SER A 20 -8.75 1.77 0.11
CA SER A 20 -7.94 1.43 1.27
C SER A 20 -6.49 1.27 0.81
N LEU A 21 -5.60 2.06 1.40
CA LEU A 21 -4.19 2.08 1.06
C LEU A 21 -3.33 1.61 2.22
N VAL A 22 -2.39 0.72 1.95
CA VAL A 22 -1.43 0.22 2.93
C VAL A 22 -0.04 0.70 2.53
N ASP A 23 0.66 1.33 3.45
CA ASP A 23 2.04 1.77 3.26
C ASP A 23 2.95 0.79 4.01
N VAL A 24 3.83 0.11 3.27
CA VAL A 24 4.71 -0.90 3.86
C VAL A 24 6.13 -0.41 4.06
N ARG A 25 6.35 0.91 3.99
CA ARG A 25 7.65 1.51 4.29
C ARG A 25 7.92 1.40 5.79
N GLU A 26 9.18 1.59 6.17
CA GLU A 26 9.54 1.51 7.58
C GLU A 26 9.10 2.77 8.34
N VAL A 27 9.13 2.69 9.68
CA VAL A 27 8.59 3.74 10.53
C VAL A 27 9.20 5.11 10.26
N ASN A 28 10.52 5.17 10.07
CA ASN A 28 11.20 6.44 9.83
C ASN A 28 10.75 7.08 8.50
N GLU A 29 10.50 6.27 7.49
CA GLU A 29 9.99 6.78 6.21
C GLU A 29 8.56 7.30 6.38
N TRP A 30 7.74 6.55 7.06
CA TRP A 30 6.36 6.92 7.34
C TRP A 30 6.28 8.25 8.11
N GLU A 31 7.12 8.41 9.10
CA GLU A 31 7.14 9.62 9.92
C GLU A 31 7.60 10.85 9.16
N ASN A 32 8.37 10.67 8.10
CA ASN A 32 8.83 11.78 7.26
C ASN A 32 7.80 12.22 6.22
N GLY A 33 6.65 11.59 6.22
CA GLY A 33 5.56 11.96 5.31
C GLY A 33 4.91 10.71 4.71
N HIS A 34 3.59 10.68 4.71
CA HIS A 34 2.83 9.57 4.16
C HIS A 34 1.50 10.09 3.60
N VAL A 35 0.85 9.26 2.80
CA VAL A 35 -0.45 9.61 2.23
C VAL A 35 -1.51 9.59 3.34
N ASP A 36 -2.27 10.66 3.44
CA ASP A 36 -3.31 10.77 4.46
C ASP A 36 -4.34 9.65 4.29
N GLY A 37 -4.67 8.99 5.38
CA GLY A 37 -5.62 7.88 5.38
C GLY A 37 -5.00 6.52 5.11
N ALA A 38 -3.71 6.44 4.79
CA ALA A 38 -3.05 5.15 4.61
C ALA A 38 -2.90 4.43 5.95
N VAL A 39 -2.97 3.10 5.90
CA VAL A 39 -2.69 2.24 7.06
C VAL A 39 -1.23 1.84 6.99
N HIS A 40 -0.51 1.98 8.09
CA HIS A 40 0.91 1.63 8.13
C HIS A 40 1.11 0.19 8.60
N VAL A 41 1.65 -0.64 7.70
CA VAL A 41 2.05 -2.01 8.02
C VAL A 41 3.44 -2.20 7.44
N PRO A 42 4.51 -1.92 8.20
CA PRO A 42 5.87 -2.00 7.66
C PRO A 42 6.23 -3.42 7.24
N LEU A 43 6.98 -3.54 6.16
CA LEU A 43 7.38 -4.85 5.65
C LEU A 43 8.12 -5.67 6.70
N SER A 44 8.90 -5.01 7.57
CA SER A 44 9.63 -5.69 8.64
C SER A 44 8.72 -6.29 9.71
N ASP A 45 7.45 -5.89 9.74
CA ASP A 45 6.48 -6.41 10.70
C ASP A 45 5.13 -6.66 9.99
N LEU A 46 5.19 -7.47 8.97
CA LEU A 46 4.02 -7.73 8.13
C LEU A 46 2.93 -8.50 8.88
N SER A 47 3.30 -9.19 9.96
CA SER A 47 2.32 -9.90 10.82
C SER A 47 1.30 -8.95 11.44
N ALA A 48 1.63 -7.66 11.57
CA ALA A 48 0.69 -6.66 12.07
C ALA A 48 -0.55 -6.51 11.18
N ALA A 49 -0.49 -7.00 9.93
CA ALA A 49 -1.64 -6.97 9.04
C ALA A 49 -2.84 -7.70 9.63
N ARG A 50 -2.62 -8.74 10.44
CA ARG A 50 -3.70 -9.50 11.04
C ARG A 50 -4.64 -8.64 11.89
N ASP A 51 -4.08 -7.63 12.54
CA ASP A 51 -4.84 -6.74 13.42
C ASP A 51 -5.34 -5.49 12.71
N LYS A 52 -4.74 -5.14 11.59
CA LYS A 52 -5.01 -3.86 10.91
C LYS A 52 -5.81 -4.00 9.63
N LEU A 53 -5.78 -5.17 9.00
CA LEU A 53 -6.40 -5.40 7.70
C LEU A 53 -7.51 -6.44 7.80
N ASP A 54 -8.49 -6.31 6.90
CA ASP A 54 -9.65 -7.20 6.81
C ASP A 54 -9.58 -7.94 5.47
N LYS A 55 -9.53 -9.27 5.52
CA LYS A 55 -9.43 -10.09 4.32
C LYS A 55 -10.61 -9.96 3.37
N SER A 56 -11.74 -9.43 3.84
CA SER A 56 -12.90 -9.20 2.99
C SER A 56 -12.80 -7.91 2.17
N GLN A 57 -11.84 -7.04 2.49
CA GLN A 57 -11.64 -5.78 1.77
C GLN A 57 -10.49 -5.90 0.77
N GLU A 58 -10.51 -5.01 -0.22
CA GLU A 58 -9.40 -4.87 -1.17
C GLU A 58 -8.48 -3.76 -0.71
N TYR A 59 -7.18 -3.99 -0.82
CA TYR A 59 -6.18 -3.01 -0.42
C TYR A 59 -5.21 -2.73 -1.56
N TYR A 60 -4.85 -1.46 -1.68
CA TYR A 60 -3.73 -1.03 -2.50
C TYR A 60 -2.52 -0.90 -1.60
N VAL A 61 -1.38 -1.40 -2.06
CA VAL A 61 -0.17 -1.50 -1.24
C VAL A 61 0.95 -0.72 -1.92
N MET A 62 1.58 0.20 -1.19
CA MET A 62 2.68 0.99 -1.75
C MET A 62 3.88 1.01 -0.82
N CYS A 63 5.04 1.27 -1.41
CA CYS A 63 6.27 1.56 -0.68
C CYS A 63 6.91 2.81 -1.31
N HIS A 64 8.23 2.93 -1.30
CA HIS A 64 8.89 4.07 -1.91
C HIS A 64 8.81 4.02 -3.44
N SER A 65 9.17 2.88 -4.06
CA SER A 65 9.28 2.78 -5.51
C SER A 65 8.55 1.57 -6.13
N GLY A 66 8.01 0.66 -5.31
CA GLY A 66 7.22 -0.46 -5.78
C GLY A 66 7.81 -1.85 -5.52
N ALA A 67 9.09 -1.95 -5.16
CA ALA A 67 9.75 -3.24 -4.96
C ALA A 67 9.34 -3.91 -3.64
N ARG A 68 9.39 -3.17 -2.53
CA ARG A 68 9.00 -3.71 -1.23
C ARG A 68 7.52 -4.02 -1.17
N SER A 69 6.70 -3.18 -1.80
CA SER A 69 5.26 -3.43 -1.83
C SER A 69 4.92 -4.65 -2.67
N ALA A 70 5.69 -4.94 -3.72
CA ALA A 70 5.52 -6.18 -4.48
C ALA A 70 5.78 -7.40 -3.60
N MET A 71 6.84 -7.35 -2.78
CA MET A 71 7.14 -8.43 -1.83
C MET A 71 6.03 -8.57 -0.79
N ALA A 72 5.54 -7.45 -0.27
CA ALA A 72 4.43 -7.47 0.70
C ALA A 72 3.18 -8.07 0.07
N CYS A 73 2.85 -7.69 -1.15
CA CYS A 73 1.69 -8.24 -1.85
C CYS A 73 1.81 -9.73 -2.04
N GLN A 74 3.00 -10.22 -2.36
CA GLN A 74 3.23 -11.65 -2.53
C GLN A 74 2.91 -12.41 -1.23
N GLU A 75 3.40 -11.91 -0.10
CA GLU A 75 3.16 -12.56 1.19
C GLU A 75 1.72 -12.41 1.65
N LEU A 76 1.14 -11.22 1.52
CA LEU A 76 -0.23 -10.97 1.94
C LEU A 76 -1.24 -11.78 1.11
N SER A 77 -1.00 -11.90 -0.20
CA SER A 77 -1.92 -12.67 -1.04
C SER A 77 -1.87 -14.16 -0.69
N LYS A 78 -0.72 -14.68 -0.28
CA LYS A 78 -0.61 -16.06 0.19
C LYS A 78 -1.44 -16.29 1.45
N GLU A 79 -1.61 -15.27 2.26
CA GLU A 79 -2.40 -15.35 3.49
C GLU A 79 -3.88 -15.05 3.27
N GLY A 80 -4.29 -14.79 2.04
CA GLY A 80 -5.70 -14.61 1.69
C GLY A 80 -6.16 -13.16 1.59
N TYR A 81 -5.26 -12.19 1.70
CA TYR A 81 -5.62 -10.78 1.51
C TYR A 81 -5.73 -10.44 0.03
N LYS A 82 -6.66 -9.55 -0.30
CA LYS A 82 -6.87 -9.05 -1.66
C LYS A 82 -6.05 -7.77 -1.81
N VAL A 83 -4.94 -7.87 -2.52
CA VAL A 83 -3.99 -6.76 -2.60
C VAL A 83 -3.60 -6.45 -4.05
N THR A 84 -3.33 -5.17 -4.30
CA THR A 84 -2.85 -4.67 -5.58
C THR A 84 -1.62 -3.81 -5.31
N ASN A 85 -0.52 -4.11 -5.98
CA ASN A 85 0.71 -3.33 -5.84
C ASN A 85 0.60 -2.02 -6.63
N VAL A 86 0.86 -0.89 -5.96
CA VAL A 86 0.92 0.40 -6.64
C VAL A 86 2.33 0.63 -7.14
N MET A 87 2.53 0.48 -8.44
CA MET A 87 3.84 0.63 -9.06
C MET A 87 4.29 2.08 -8.99
N GLY A 88 5.57 2.28 -8.75
CA GLY A 88 6.15 3.62 -8.59
C GLY A 88 6.12 4.13 -7.17
N GLY A 89 5.22 3.64 -6.34
CA GLY A 89 5.16 3.98 -4.93
C GLY A 89 5.04 5.47 -4.65
N ILE A 90 5.39 5.86 -3.43
CA ILE A 90 5.25 7.26 -3.02
C ILE A 90 6.18 8.19 -3.80
N SER A 91 7.26 7.67 -4.38
CA SER A 91 8.15 8.49 -5.21
C SER A 91 7.44 9.02 -6.46
N ALA A 92 6.41 8.34 -6.93
CA ALA A 92 5.62 8.77 -8.09
C ALA A 92 4.30 9.44 -7.69
N TRP A 93 3.98 9.48 -6.41
CA TRP A 93 2.76 10.09 -5.89
C TRP A 93 2.85 11.60 -5.99
N ARG A 94 1.83 12.24 -6.58
CA ARG A 94 1.80 13.69 -6.76
C ARG A 94 0.77 14.38 -5.87
N GLY A 95 0.10 13.62 -5.03
CA GLY A 95 -0.85 14.17 -4.07
C GLY A 95 -0.16 14.66 -2.81
N GLU A 96 -0.96 15.07 -1.83
CA GLU A 96 -0.44 15.56 -0.57
C GLU A 96 0.09 14.42 0.31
N VAL A 97 1.09 14.75 1.13
CA VAL A 97 1.54 13.89 2.22
C VAL A 97 1.41 14.66 3.53
N VAL A 98 1.21 13.92 4.58
CA VAL A 98 1.07 14.48 5.94
C VAL A 98 2.16 13.96 6.87
#